data_8e7d6a05c1049be07adb8b48e6df1879
#
_entry.id   8e7d6a05c1049be07adb8b48e6df1879
#
_cell.length_a   1.000
_cell.length_b   1.000
_cell.length_c   1.000
_cell.angle_alpha   90.00
_cell.angle_beta   90.00
_cell.angle_gamma   90.00
#
_symmetry.space_group_name_H-M   'P 1'
#
loop_
_entity.id
_entity.type
_entity.pdbx_description
1 polymer ?
#
loop_
_entity_poly.entity_id
_entity_poly.type
_entity_poly.pdbx_seq_one_letter_code
_entity_poly.pdbx_strand_id
1 'polypeptide(L)'
;MFRELAELAEEKGVKLGIENCLMDGTWEHATCNIGFNPKAWEVMFEEVKNDNFGLEWEPTHQMVQLIDPVTELRKWCKKIVHVHGKDATIDWDAVRHGGISGAVPFVWHRMPGFGDTNWRDIISILRSNGYEDDICIEGYHDPVYRGELEMTGQLHALNYLKWCRGGEFTPTPM
;
A
#
# COMPACT_ATOMS: atom_id res chain seq x y z
N MET A 1 -16.25 -10.66 -16.07
CA MET A 1 -16.35 -9.27 -15.56
C MET A 1 -14.96 -8.57 -15.52
N PHE A 2 -14.00 -8.90 -14.65
CA PHE A 2 -12.72 -8.16 -14.61
C PHE A 2 -11.87 -8.28 -15.88
N ARG A 3 -11.88 -9.41 -16.58
CA ARG A 3 -11.21 -9.54 -17.88
C ARG A 3 -11.78 -8.56 -18.90
N GLU A 4 -13.08 -8.52 -19.07
CA GLU A 4 -13.76 -7.61 -20.00
C GLU A 4 -13.51 -6.13 -19.64
N LEU A 5 -13.47 -5.81 -18.35
CA LEU A 5 -13.13 -4.46 -17.89
C LEU A 5 -11.66 -4.12 -18.18
N ALA A 6 -10.73 -5.07 -17.98
CA ALA A 6 -9.33 -4.87 -18.29
C ALA A 6 -9.09 -4.67 -19.80
N GLU A 7 -9.76 -5.45 -20.65
CA GLU A 7 -9.74 -5.29 -22.10
C GLU A 7 -10.27 -3.91 -22.52
N LEU A 8 -11.42 -3.49 -21.99
CA LEU A 8 -11.98 -2.17 -22.29
C LEU A 8 -11.09 -1.03 -21.81
N ALA A 9 -10.50 -1.17 -20.62
CA ALA A 9 -9.57 -0.18 -20.07
C ALA A 9 -8.30 -0.10 -20.91
N GLU A 10 -7.78 -1.23 -21.40
CA GLU A 10 -6.61 -1.28 -22.29
C GLU A 10 -6.89 -0.56 -23.60
N GLU A 11 -8.05 -0.77 -24.21
CA GLU A 11 -8.49 -0.02 -25.41
C GLU A 11 -8.56 1.50 -25.18
N LYS A 12 -8.78 1.94 -23.95
CA LYS A 12 -8.85 3.36 -23.56
C LYS A 12 -7.53 3.91 -23.01
N GLY A 13 -6.49 3.10 -22.93
CA GLY A 13 -5.21 3.50 -22.34
C GLY A 13 -5.29 3.73 -20.82
N VAL A 14 -6.20 3.05 -20.12
CA VAL A 14 -6.43 3.19 -18.68
C VAL A 14 -5.87 1.98 -17.93
N LYS A 15 -5.21 2.20 -16.81
CA LYS A 15 -4.83 1.14 -15.86
C LYS A 15 -5.95 0.93 -14.84
N LEU A 16 -6.16 -0.32 -14.43
CA LEU A 16 -7.08 -0.71 -13.36
C LEU A 16 -6.27 -1.19 -12.17
N GLY A 17 -6.37 -0.49 -11.04
CA GLY A 17 -5.76 -0.88 -9.77
C GLY A 17 -6.80 -1.46 -8.82
N ILE A 18 -6.53 -2.64 -8.28
CA ILE A 18 -7.30 -3.19 -7.16
C ILE A 18 -6.56 -2.84 -5.88
N GLU A 19 -7.21 -2.08 -5.01
CA GLU A 19 -6.65 -1.76 -3.69
C GLU A 19 -6.45 -3.03 -2.87
N ASN A 20 -5.32 -3.14 -2.17
CA ASN A 20 -5.04 -4.30 -1.33
C ASN A 20 -5.67 -4.22 0.07
N CYS A 21 -6.80 -3.54 0.18
CA CYS A 21 -7.52 -3.31 1.42
C CYS A 21 -8.16 -4.59 1.97
N LEU A 22 -7.92 -4.88 3.25
CA LEU A 22 -8.51 -6.05 3.94
C LEU A 22 -10.01 -5.88 4.24
N MET A 23 -10.45 -4.68 4.62
CA MET A 23 -11.87 -4.32 4.87
C MET A 23 -12.68 -5.43 5.55
N ASP A 24 -12.36 -5.86 6.73
CA ASP A 24 -13.11 -6.86 7.52
C ASP A 24 -13.37 -8.22 6.84
N GLY A 25 -12.69 -8.48 5.72
CA GLY A 25 -12.87 -9.71 4.94
C GLY A 25 -12.04 -10.88 5.43
N THR A 26 -12.55 -12.10 5.20
CA THR A 26 -11.80 -13.36 5.30
C THR A 26 -11.92 -14.13 4.01
N TRP A 27 -11.16 -15.23 3.85
CA TRP A 27 -11.33 -16.13 2.70
C TRP A 27 -12.75 -16.67 2.55
N GLU A 28 -13.44 -16.89 3.66
CA GLU A 28 -14.79 -17.44 3.69
C GLU A 28 -15.85 -16.37 3.45
N HIS A 29 -15.52 -15.13 3.87
CA HIS A 29 -16.44 -13.99 3.82
C HIS A 29 -15.69 -12.74 3.36
N ALA A 30 -15.30 -12.68 2.09
CA ALA A 30 -14.73 -11.48 1.48
C ALA A 30 -15.82 -10.42 1.33
N THR A 31 -15.90 -9.49 2.27
CA THR A 31 -16.97 -8.49 2.29
C THR A 31 -16.75 -7.38 1.26
N CYS A 32 -15.53 -7.06 0.88
CA CYS A 32 -15.26 -5.86 0.09
C CYS A 32 -14.24 -6.02 -1.03
N ASN A 33 -13.20 -6.86 -0.88
CA ASN A 33 -12.09 -6.80 -1.81
C ASN A 33 -11.40 -8.16 -1.95
N ILE A 34 -11.26 -8.63 -3.18
CA ILE A 34 -10.51 -9.85 -3.48
C ILE A 34 -8.99 -9.65 -3.33
N GLY A 35 -8.51 -8.41 -3.50
CA GLY A 35 -7.08 -8.08 -3.51
C GLY A 35 -6.39 -8.00 -2.15
N PHE A 36 -6.99 -8.47 -1.06
CA PHE A 36 -6.59 -8.17 0.29
C PHE A 36 -5.28 -8.81 0.76
N ASN A 37 -4.74 -9.81 0.07
CA ASN A 37 -3.45 -10.41 0.42
C ASN A 37 -2.74 -11.07 -0.78
N PRO A 38 -1.44 -11.40 -0.66
CA PRO A 38 -0.66 -11.98 -1.76
C PRO A 38 -1.20 -13.30 -2.31
N LYS A 39 -1.88 -14.11 -1.51
CA LYS A 39 -2.52 -15.34 -2.01
C LYS A 39 -3.70 -15.06 -2.92
N ALA A 40 -4.46 -14.03 -2.62
CA ALA A 40 -5.53 -13.56 -3.49
C ALA A 40 -4.96 -12.96 -4.79
N TRP A 41 -3.83 -12.25 -4.73
CA TRP A 41 -3.16 -11.69 -5.92
C TRP A 41 -2.71 -12.77 -6.90
N GLU A 42 -2.19 -13.92 -6.40
CA GLU A 42 -1.85 -15.08 -7.24
C GLU A 42 -3.06 -15.49 -8.10
N VAL A 43 -4.24 -15.62 -7.50
CA VAL A 43 -5.48 -15.97 -8.19
C VAL A 43 -5.93 -14.88 -9.16
N MET A 44 -5.91 -13.61 -8.70
CA MET A 44 -6.33 -12.47 -9.52
C MET A 44 -5.52 -12.37 -10.80
N PHE A 45 -4.20 -12.45 -10.72
CA PHE A 45 -3.30 -12.30 -11.86
C PHE A 45 -3.17 -13.58 -12.70
N GLU A 46 -3.59 -14.73 -12.18
CA GLU A 46 -3.80 -15.91 -13.01
C GLU A 46 -5.05 -15.78 -13.87
N GLU A 47 -6.10 -15.17 -13.32
CA GLU A 47 -7.38 -14.99 -14.00
C GLU A 47 -7.40 -13.80 -14.97
N VAL A 48 -6.72 -12.70 -14.65
CA VAL A 48 -6.65 -11.49 -15.48
C VAL A 48 -5.19 -11.23 -15.85
N LYS A 49 -4.84 -11.54 -17.09
CA LYS A 49 -3.45 -11.49 -17.59
C LYS A 49 -3.05 -10.13 -18.15
N ASN A 50 -4.00 -9.21 -18.34
CA ASN A 50 -3.76 -7.91 -18.95
C ASN A 50 -2.72 -7.10 -18.15
N ASP A 51 -1.79 -6.45 -18.84
CA ASP A 51 -0.72 -5.68 -18.21
C ASP A 51 -1.20 -4.36 -17.59
N ASN A 52 -2.34 -3.86 -18.03
CA ASN A 52 -3.00 -2.69 -17.46
C ASN A 52 -3.85 -3.01 -16.21
N PHE A 53 -3.89 -4.27 -15.76
CA PHE A 53 -4.55 -4.69 -14.52
C PHE A 53 -3.51 -4.97 -13.43
N GLY A 54 -3.62 -4.27 -12.31
CA GLY A 54 -2.63 -4.32 -11.24
C GLY A 54 -3.19 -4.03 -9.86
N LEU A 55 -2.30 -3.68 -8.96
CA LEU A 55 -2.63 -3.30 -7.58
C LEU A 55 -2.52 -1.77 -7.41
N GLU A 56 -3.50 -1.21 -6.76
CA GLU A 56 -3.34 -0.03 -5.96
C GLU A 56 -2.83 -0.49 -4.61
N TRP A 57 -1.54 -0.30 -4.38
CA TRP A 57 -0.84 -0.94 -3.28
C TRP A 57 -0.54 0.03 -2.15
N GLU A 58 -0.74 -0.45 -0.92
CA GLU A 58 -0.27 0.21 0.30
C GLU A 58 0.27 -0.80 1.32
N PRO A 59 1.25 -0.41 2.16
CA PRO A 59 1.85 -1.31 3.14
C PRO A 59 0.93 -1.64 4.31
N THR A 60 0.06 -0.72 4.70
CA THR A 60 -0.73 -0.80 5.94
C THR A 60 -1.61 -2.03 6.01
N HIS A 61 -2.33 -2.35 4.94
CA HIS A 61 -3.22 -3.52 4.92
C HIS A 61 -2.49 -4.86 4.95
N GLN A 62 -1.22 -4.89 4.57
CA GLN A 62 -0.37 -6.05 4.80
C GLN A 62 0.08 -6.12 6.26
N MET A 63 0.47 -4.98 6.85
CA MET A 63 0.90 -4.91 8.25
C MET A 63 -0.23 -5.30 9.22
N VAL A 64 -1.48 -4.95 8.93
CA VAL A 64 -2.67 -5.41 9.69
C VAL A 64 -2.76 -6.93 9.74
N GLN A 65 -2.29 -7.61 8.69
CA GLN A 65 -2.25 -9.08 8.60
C GLN A 65 -0.90 -9.66 9.06
N LEU A 66 0.00 -8.84 9.60
CA LEU A 66 1.38 -9.20 9.94
C LEU A 66 2.18 -9.76 8.74
N ILE A 67 1.84 -9.35 7.53
CA ILE A 67 2.58 -9.64 6.32
C ILE A 67 3.64 -8.54 6.13
N ASP A 68 4.88 -8.94 5.83
CA ASP A 68 5.95 -7.97 5.55
C ASP A 68 5.74 -7.29 4.19
N PRO A 69 5.41 -5.99 4.16
CA PRO A 69 5.08 -5.30 2.92
C PRO A 69 6.30 -5.16 1.99
N VAL A 70 7.50 -5.02 2.53
CA VAL A 70 8.73 -4.86 1.72
C VAL A 70 9.08 -6.16 0.99
N THR A 71 8.94 -7.30 1.66
CA THR A 71 9.15 -8.62 1.06
C THR A 71 8.15 -8.88 -0.08
N GLU A 72 6.88 -8.58 0.14
CA GLU A 72 5.86 -8.81 -0.89
C GLU A 72 5.98 -7.79 -2.04
N LEU A 73 6.30 -6.53 -1.75
CA LEU A 73 6.55 -5.53 -2.80
C LEU A 73 7.67 -5.97 -3.76
N ARG A 74 8.74 -6.59 -3.26
CA ARG A 74 9.83 -7.11 -4.12
C ARG A 74 9.34 -8.15 -5.13
N LYS A 75 8.37 -8.97 -4.75
CA LYS A 75 7.80 -10.02 -5.63
C LYS A 75 6.79 -9.43 -6.63
N TRP A 76 5.98 -8.48 -6.18
CA TRP A 76 4.81 -8.00 -6.90
C TRP A 76 4.98 -6.62 -7.53
N CYS A 77 6.15 -5.99 -7.42
CA CYS A 77 6.38 -4.62 -7.84
C CYS A 77 5.93 -4.32 -9.28
N LYS A 78 6.10 -5.29 -10.19
CA LYS A 78 5.68 -5.16 -11.60
C LYS A 78 4.15 -5.14 -11.80
N LYS A 79 3.40 -5.51 -10.78
CA LYS A 79 1.93 -5.47 -10.79
C LYS A 79 1.37 -4.26 -10.04
N ILE A 80 2.24 -3.38 -9.55
CA ILE A 80 1.81 -2.13 -8.91
C ILE A 80 1.52 -1.09 -10.00
N VAL A 81 0.30 -0.59 -10.02
CA VAL A 81 -0.14 0.48 -10.94
C VAL A 81 -0.40 1.79 -10.23
N HIS A 82 -0.59 1.75 -8.92
CA HIS A 82 -0.73 2.93 -8.06
C HIS A 82 -0.24 2.63 -6.64
N VAL A 83 0.20 3.64 -5.90
CA VAL A 83 0.69 3.50 -4.53
C VAL A 83 0.01 4.51 -3.61
N HIS A 84 -0.60 4.02 -2.53
CA HIS A 84 -1.00 4.86 -1.42
C HIS A 84 0.13 5.00 -0.39
N GLY A 85 0.44 6.24 -0.09
CA GLY A 85 1.33 6.62 1.01
C GLY A 85 0.58 6.58 2.33
N LYS A 86 0.46 5.39 2.92
CA LYS A 86 -0.16 5.13 4.20
C LYS A 86 0.75 4.28 5.05
N ASP A 87 0.81 4.52 6.32
CA ASP A 87 1.70 3.88 7.26
C ASP A 87 0.93 3.18 8.38
N ALA A 88 1.58 2.37 9.16
CA ALA A 88 1.02 1.77 10.36
C ALA A 88 2.09 1.58 11.44
N THR A 89 1.65 1.59 12.69
CA THR A 89 2.43 1.14 13.84
C THR A 89 1.86 -0.16 14.37
N ILE A 90 2.71 -1.15 14.62
CA ILE A 90 2.32 -2.42 15.22
C ILE A 90 2.68 -2.43 16.70
N ASP A 91 1.69 -2.59 17.56
CA ASP A 91 1.88 -2.84 18.99
C ASP A 91 2.22 -4.33 19.21
N TRP A 92 3.50 -4.63 19.15
CA TRP A 92 3.99 -5.99 19.37
C TRP A 92 3.76 -6.50 20.79
N ASP A 93 3.62 -5.62 21.78
CA ASP A 93 3.31 -6.05 23.14
C ASP A 93 1.86 -6.48 23.27
N ALA A 94 0.95 -5.80 22.60
CA ALA A 94 -0.44 -6.26 22.48
C ALA A 94 -0.52 -7.61 21.78
N VAL A 95 0.24 -7.81 20.67
CA VAL A 95 0.30 -9.10 19.96
C VAL A 95 0.85 -10.22 20.84
N ARG A 96 1.95 -9.98 21.54
CA ARG A 96 2.58 -10.98 22.41
C ARG A 96 1.72 -11.36 23.62
N HIS A 97 0.94 -10.42 24.13
CA HIS A 97 0.09 -10.64 25.30
C HIS A 97 -1.28 -11.24 24.94
N GLY A 98 -1.93 -10.73 23.91
CA GLY A 98 -3.32 -11.07 23.55
C GLY A 98 -3.49 -11.81 22.23
N GLY A 99 -2.41 -11.94 21.43
CA GLY A 99 -2.51 -12.46 20.06
C GLY A 99 -3.22 -11.49 19.12
N ILE A 100 -3.43 -11.92 17.87
CA ILE A 100 -4.09 -11.11 16.84
C ILE A 100 -5.60 -10.99 17.02
N SER A 101 -6.19 -11.84 17.85
CA SER A 101 -7.63 -11.86 18.18
C SER A 101 -7.89 -11.35 19.60
N GLY A 102 -6.96 -10.64 20.20
CA GLY A 102 -7.11 -10.01 21.51
C GLY A 102 -8.14 -8.89 21.51
N ALA A 103 -8.60 -8.51 22.71
CA ALA A 103 -9.57 -7.43 22.88
C ALA A 103 -8.97 -6.01 22.63
N VAL A 104 -7.64 -5.92 22.54
CA VAL A 104 -6.94 -4.65 22.33
C VAL A 104 -6.47 -4.57 20.88
N PRO A 105 -6.75 -3.49 20.15
CA PRO A 105 -6.20 -3.28 18.83
C PRO A 105 -4.67 -3.30 18.87
N PHE A 106 -4.04 -3.93 17.90
CA PHE A 106 -2.59 -4.03 17.82
C PHE A 106 -1.98 -3.28 16.63
N VAL A 107 -2.81 -2.68 15.77
CA VAL A 107 -2.37 -1.87 14.64
C VAL A 107 -3.01 -0.50 14.69
N TRP A 108 -2.20 0.51 14.48
CA TRP A 108 -2.64 1.89 14.37
C TRP A 108 -2.27 2.40 13.00
N HIS A 109 -3.26 2.80 12.20
CA HIS A 109 -3.02 3.46 10.91
C HIS A 109 -2.36 4.81 11.15
N ARG A 110 -1.36 5.16 10.35
CA ARG A 110 -0.57 6.37 10.52
C ARG A 110 -0.33 7.09 9.19
N MET A 111 -0.13 8.38 9.27
CA MET A 111 0.49 9.13 8.17
C MET A 111 1.93 8.63 7.92
N PRO A 112 2.44 8.63 6.66
CA PRO A 112 3.83 8.28 6.37
C PRO A 112 4.85 9.05 7.22
N GLY A 113 5.75 8.30 7.84
CA GLY A 113 6.77 8.82 8.73
C GLY A 113 6.42 8.83 10.21
N PHE A 114 5.18 8.48 10.57
CA PHE A 114 4.77 8.27 11.97
C PHE A 114 4.54 6.80 12.31
N GLY A 115 4.71 5.89 11.35
CA GLY A 115 4.59 4.44 11.54
C GLY A 115 5.91 3.71 11.37
N ASP A 116 5.81 2.40 11.24
CA ASP A 116 6.95 1.47 11.23
C ASP A 116 7.40 1.10 9.80
N THR A 117 6.76 1.66 8.76
CA THR A 117 7.03 1.32 7.36
C THR A 117 8.38 1.89 6.89
N ASN A 118 9.21 1.04 6.29
CA ASN A 118 10.46 1.48 5.69
C ASN A 118 10.25 2.07 4.28
N TRP A 119 9.82 3.31 4.22
CA TRP A 119 9.56 4.01 2.95
C TRP A 119 10.78 4.23 2.07
N ARG A 120 12.00 4.27 2.63
CA ARG A 120 13.22 4.35 1.83
C ARG A 120 13.44 3.10 1.00
N ASP A 121 13.23 1.92 1.59
CA ASP A 121 13.33 0.66 0.86
C ASP A 121 12.20 0.50 -0.15
N ILE A 122 10.97 0.86 0.22
CA ILE A 122 9.81 0.84 -0.67
C ILE A 122 10.09 1.69 -1.92
N ILE A 123 10.46 2.94 -1.76
CA ILE A 123 10.75 3.84 -2.88
C ILE A 123 11.93 3.33 -3.71
N SER A 124 12.95 2.75 -3.08
CA SER A 124 14.10 2.17 -3.78
C SER A 124 13.68 0.97 -4.63
N ILE A 125 12.80 0.10 -4.11
CA ILE A 125 12.25 -1.04 -4.86
C ILE A 125 11.40 -0.56 -6.03
N LEU A 126 10.48 0.38 -5.80
CA LEU A 126 9.63 0.95 -6.84
C LEU A 126 10.48 1.51 -7.98
N ARG A 127 11.45 2.36 -7.69
CA ARG A 127 12.37 2.97 -8.68
C ARG A 127 13.18 1.93 -9.44
N SER A 128 13.77 0.96 -8.75
CA SER A 128 14.59 -0.08 -9.39
C SER A 128 13.78 -1.00 -10.32
N ASN A 129 12.45 -0.99 -10.19
CA ASN A 129 11.53 -1.73 -11.05
C ASN A 129 10.79 -0.86 -12.08
N GLY A 130 11.17 0.43 -12.19
CA GLY A 130 10.64 1.33 -13.21
C GLY A 130 9.27 1.93 -12.88
N TYR A 131 8.90 2.00 -11.60
CA TYR A 131 7.71 2.74 -11.20
C TYR A 131 8.00 4.24 -11.24
N GLU A 132 7.26 4.97 -12.06
CA GLU A 132 7.43 6.41 -12.31
C GLU A 132 6.20 7.24 -11.91
N ASP A 133 5.11 6.58 -11.50
CA ASP A 133 3.87 7.23 -11.09
C ASP A 133 3.98 7.81 -9.66
N ASP A 134 2.95 8.52 -9.23
CA ASP A 134 2.89 9.21 -7.95
C ASP A 134 2.67 8.25 -6.77
N ILE A 135 3.02 8.70 -5.56
CA ILE A 135 2.59 8.14 -4.29
C ILE A 135 1.57 9.10 -3.70
N CYS A 136 0.30 8.71 -3.69
CA CYS A 136 -0.78 9.50 -3.11
C CYS A 136 -0.85 9.30 -1.60
N ILE A 137 -0.71 10.38 -0.82
CA ILE A 137 -0.82 10.29 0.63
C ILE A 137 -2.26 10.03 1.03
N GLU A 138 -2.49 8.93 1.74
CA GLU A 138 -3.75 8.61 2.37
C GLU A 138 -3.60 8.68 3.90
N GLY A 139 -4.16 9.73 4.49
CA GLY A 139 -4.06 9.98 5.93
C GLY A 139 -5.25 9.46 6.75
N TYR A 140 -6.20 8.86 6.11
CA TYR A 140 -7.41 8.36 6.75
C TYR A 140 -7.08 7.33 7.85
N HIS A 141 -7.79 7.43 8.98
CA HIS A 141 -7.63 6.62 10.19
C HIS A 141 -6.41 6.91 11.08
N ASP A 142 -5.56 7.91 10.80
CA ASP A 142 -4.53 8.28 11.78
C ASP A 142 -5.20 8.78 13.08
N PRO A 143 -4.90 8.21 14.26
CA PRO A 143 -5.56 8.57 15.50
C PRO A 143 -5.16 9.96 16.02
N VAL A 144 -4.03 10.50 15.56
CA VAL A 144 -3.47 11.79 16.02
C VAL A 144 -3.64 12.86 14.95
N TYR A 145 -3.24 12.56 13.71
CA TYR A 145 -3.24 13.52 12.61
C TYR A 145 -4.53 13.48 11.82
N ARG A 146 -5.61 13.92 12.47
CA ARG A 146 -6.96 14.02 11.93
C ARG A 146 -7.61 15.33 12.37
N GLY A 147 -8.73 15.70 11.76
CA GLY A 147 -9.45 16.95 12.08
C GLY A 147 -8.53 18.17 11.90
N GLU A 148 -8.32 18.95 12.95
CA GLU A 148 -7.48 20.16 12.90
C GLU A 148 -6.01 19.87 12.61
N LEU A 149 -5.51 18.66 12.92
CA LEU A 149 -4.12 18.26 12.68
C LEU A 149 -3.91 17.53 11.34
N GLU A 150 -4.96 17.29 10.58
CA GLU A 150 -4.85 16.51 9.34
C GLU A 150 -3.88 17.14 8.33
N MET A 151 -4.01 18.44 8.06
CA MET A 151 -3.10 19.14 7.15
C MET A 151 -1.65 19.17 7.67
N THR A 152 -1.46 19.19 8.98
CA THR A 152 -0.14 19.06 9.60
C THR A 152 0.46 17.69 9.28
N GLY A 153 -0.30 16.62 9.43
CA GLY A 153 0.10 15.26 9.09
C GLY A 153 0.37 15.08 7.60
N GLN A 154 -0.51 15.61 6.73
CA GLN A 154 -0.34 15.57 5.28
C GLN A 154 0.97 16.24 4.83
N LEU A 155 1.25 17.43 5.36
CA LEU A 155 2.49 18.15 5.03
C LEU A 155 3.73 17.42 5.54
N HIS A 156 3.66 16.85 6.75
CA HIS A 156 4.74 16.01 7.29
C HIS A 156 4.98 14.81 6.36
N ALA A 157 3.94 14.06 6.02
CA ALA A 157 4.02 12.88 5.16
C ALA A 157 4.62 13.21 3.79
N LEU A 158 4.20 14.32 3.17
CA LEU A 158 4.77 14.79 1.91
C LEU A 158 6.28 15.05 2.02
N ASN A 159 6.70 15.78 3.05
CA ASN A 159 8.12 16.10 3.26
C ASN A 159 8.94 14.85 3.58
N TYR A 160 8.40 13.94 4.37
CA TYR A 160 9.03 12.67 4.71
C TYR A 160 9.22 11.78 3.47
N LEU A 161 8.19 11.60 2.65
CA LEU A 161 8.29 10.81 1.40
C LEU A 161 9.26 11.45 0.40
N LYS A 162 9.26 12.79 0.28
CA LYS A 162 10.27 13.52 -0.53
C LYS A 162 11.69 13.25 -0.01
N TRP A 163 11.89 13.27 1.29
CA TRP A 163 13.18 12.93 1.89
C TRP A 163 13.56 11.46 1.65
N CYS A 164 12.62 10.52 1.79
CA CYS A 164 12.85 9.09 1.52
C CYS A 164 13.27 8.81 0.09
N ARG A 165 12.79 9.59 -0.88
CA ARG A 165 13.22 9.46 -2.28
C ARG A 165 14.57 10.13 -2.61
N GLY A 166 15.22 10.79 -1.65
CA GLY A 166 16.49 11.47 -1.82
C GLY A 166 16.40 12.98 -2.13
N GLY A 167 15.22 13.59 -1.89
CA GLY A 167 15.01 15.02 -2.13
C GLY A 167 14.74 15.36 -3.60
N GLU A 168 15.23 16.51 -4.06
CA GLU A 168 15.04 16.98 -5.43
C GLU A 168 15.98 16.26 -6.41
N PHE A 169 15.53 16.11 -7.65
CA PHE A 169 16.36 15.53 -8.71
C PHE A 169 17.60 16.41 -8.97
N THR A 170 18.76 15.80 -8.90
CA THR A 170 20.03 16.46 -9.26
C THR A 170 20.62 15.70 -10.46
N PRO A 171 20.77 16.34 -11.62
CA PRO A 171 21.33 15.68 -12.79
C PRO A 171 22.81 15.33 -12.57
N THR A 172 23.20 14.17 -13.06
CA THR A 172 24.62 13.78 -13.08
C THR A 172 25.38 14.69 -14.03
N PRO A 173 26.49 15.31 -13.62
CA PRO A 173 27.33 16.05 -14.56
C PRO A 173 27.82 15.13 -15.70
N MET A 174 27.77 15.63 -16.94
CA MET A 174 28.34 14.91 -18.10
C MET A 174 29.85 14.99 -18.12
#